data_9cdc9f526a2ec40c0f3a40ffb012c7e1
#
_entry.id   9cdc9f526a2ec40c0f3a40ffb012c7e1
#
_cell.length_a   1.000
_cell.length_b   1.000
_cell.length_c   1.000
_cell.angle_alpha   90.00
_cell.angle_beta   90.00
_cell.angle_gamma   90.00
#
_symmetry.space_group_name_H-M   'P 1'
#
loop_
_entity.id
_entity.type
_entity.pdbx_description
1 polymer ?
#
loop_
_entity_poly.entity_id
_entity_poly.type
_entity_poly.pdbx_seq_one_letter_code
_entity_poly.pdbx_strand_id
1 'polypeptide(L)' 'MASLDWSHCPAVESVPGKLSGAWVLKGTRMPVSAIFENLDAGASIDDIMEWFDGLDREQVKAVIGFAVRSVDKEPAHTP' A
#
# COMPACT_ATOMS: atom_id res chain seq x y z
N MET A 1 -15.67 2.91 -11.24
CA MET A 1 -14.40 3.18 -10.83
C MET A 1 -13.62 1.97 -10.59
N ALA A 2 -12.47 1.92 -11.06
CA ALA A 2 -11.67 0.73 -10.94
C ALA A 2 -10.92 0.75 -9.63
N SER A 3 -10.86 -0.37 -8.97
CA SER A 3 -10.02 -0.51 -7.82
C SER A 3 -8.64 -0.88 -8.24
N LEU A 4 -7.67 -0.62 -7.42
CA LEU A 4 -6.32 -1.06 -7.67
C LEU A 4 -6.27 -2.58 -7.52
N ASP A 5 -5.57 -3.22 -8.44
CA ASP A 5 -5.43 -4.67 -8.37
C ASP A 5 -4.11 -5.01 -7.71
N TRP A 6 -4.16 -5.16 -6.42
CA TRP A 6 -2.95 -5.41 -5.64
C TRP A 6 -2.32 -6.77 -5.91
N SER A 7 -3.03 -7.64 -6.61
CA SER A 7 -2.45 -8.94 -6.94
C SER A 7 -1.24 -8.82 -7.84
N HIS A 8 -1.07 -7.68 -8.52
CA HIS A 8 0.09 -7.45 -9.36
C HIS A 8 1.23 -6.74 -8.65
N CYS A 9 1.07 -6.46 -7.37
CA CYS A 9 2.12 -5.78 -6.62
C CYS A 9 2.94 -6.80 -5.84
N PRO A 10 4.22 -6.96 -6.12
CA PRO A 10 5.01 -8.00 -5.45
C PRO A 10 5.30 -7.73 -3.99
N ALA A 11 5.05 -6.51 -3.53
CA ALA A 11 5.35 -6.15 -2.14
C ALA A 11 4.22 -6.47 -1.17
N VAL A 12 3.08 -6.98 -1.66
CA VAL A 12 1.93 -7.24 -0.80
C VAL A 12 1.43 -8.66 -0.96
N GLU A 13 0.65 -9.10 -0.01
CA GLU A 13 0.06 -10.44 -0.06
C GLU A 13 -1.30 -10.41 0.59
N SER A 14 -2.14 -11.35 0.24
CA SER A 14 -3.41 -11.56 0.91
C SER A 14 -3.40 -13.00 1.40
N VAL A 15 -3.48 -13.18 2.71
CA VAL A 15 -3.40 -14.51 3.30
C VAL A 15 -4.72 -14.81 3.96
N PRO A 16 -5.42 -15.87 3.53
CA PRO A 16 -6.69 -16.22 4.15
C PRO A 16 -6.48 -16.45 5.64
N GLY A 17 -7.37 -15.92 6.43
CA GLY A 17 -7.26 -16.06 7.88
C GLY A 17 -6.42 -15.00 8.54
N LYS A 18 -5.69 -14.20 7.77
CA LYS A 18 -4.93 -13.09 8.33
C LYS A 18 -5.67 -11.83 7.95
N LEU A 19 -6.18 -11.09 8.94
CA LEU A 19 -6.92 -9.85 8.71
C LEU A 19 -8.03 -10.03 7.68
N SER A 20 -8.70 -11.17 7.73
CA SER A 20 -9.82 -11.48 6.84
C SER A 20 -9.45 -11.43 5.37
N GLY A 21 -8.20 -11.73 5.03
CA GLY A 21 -7.76 -11.71 3.64
C GLY A 21 -7.43 -10.34 3.09
N ALA A 22 -7.33 -9.35 3.94
CA ALA A 22 -6.96 -8.02 3.47
C ALA A 22 -5.56 -8.03 2.89
N TRP A 23 -5.31 -7.10 1.97
CA TRP A 23 -3.97 -6.95 1.42
C TRP A 23 -3.06 -6.32 2.46
N VAL A 24 -1.96 -6.96 2.74
CA VAL A 24 -0.98 -6.49 3.73
C VAL A 24 0.39 -6.46 3.08
N LEU A 25 1.31 -5.71 3.66
CA LEU A 25 2.69 -5.76 3.22
C LEU A 25 3.23 -7.16 3.50
N LYS A 26 3.93 -7.72 2.50
CA LYS A 26 4.35 -9.11 2.58
C LYS A 26 5.19 -9.35 3.81
N GLY A 27 4.88 -10.39 4.54
CA GLY A 27 5.60 -10.74 5.76
C GLY A 27 5.18 -9.96 6.98
N THR A 28 4.17 -9.10 6.87
CA THR A 28 3.72 -8.31 8.00
C THR A 28 2.22 -8.45 8.18
N ARG A 29 1.68 -7.80 9.20
CA ARG A 29 0.24 -7.69 9.35
C ARG A 29 -0.25 -6.28 9.05
N MET A 30 0.59 -5.46 8.44
CA MET A 30 0.24 -4.07 8.15
C MET A 30 -0.63 -3.99 6.91
N PRO A 31 -1.91 -3.61 7.05
CA PRO A 31 -2.76 -3.49 5.87
C PRO A 31 -2.27 -2.38 4.98
N VAL A 32 -2.38 -2.59 3.68
CA VAL A 32 -2.00 -1.56 2.72
C VAL A 32 -2.80 -0.28 2.97
N SER A 33 -4.08 -0.42 3.31
CA SER A 33 -4.92 0.74 3.55
C SER A 33 -4.39 1.62 4.67
N ALA A 34 -3.76 1.03 5.67
CA ALA A 34 -3.24 1.81 6.79
C ALA A 34 -2.10 2.71 6.35
N ILE A 35 -1.30 2.29 5.36
CA ILE A 35 -0.25 3.12 4.82
C ILE A 35 -0.87 4.40 4.24
N PHE A 36 -1.88 4.23 3.40
CA PHE A 36 -2.47 5.38 2.73
C PHE A 36 -3.28 6.26 3.68
N GLU A 37 -3.92 5.65 4.67
CA GLU A 37 -4.65 6.44 5.66
C GLU A 37 -3.71 7.35 6.44
N ASN A 38 -2.54 6.84 6.79
CA ASN A 38 -1.57 7.66 7.49
C ASN A 38 -1.02 8.78 6.61
N LEU A 39 -0.74 8.47 5.34
CA LEU A 39 -0.28 9.50 4.42
C LEU A 39 -1.33 10.57 4.22
N ASP A 40 -2.59 10.16 4.11
CA ASP A 40 -3.68 11.11 3.94
C ASP A 40 -3.83 12.02 5.16
N ALA A 41 -3.49 11.52 6.31
CA ALA A 41 -3.57 12.30 7.54
C ALA A 41 -2.34 13.20 7.74
N GLY A 42 -1.40 13.19 6.82
CA GLY A 42 -0.26 14.08 6.87
C GLY A 42 1.05 13.44 7.30
N ALA A 43 1.06 12.15 7.54
CA ALA A 43 2.29 11.47 7.94
C ALA A 43 3.22 11.31 6.75
N SER A 44 4.51 11.32 7.01
CA SER A 44 5.50 11.01 5.99
C SER A 44 5.85 9.53 6.05
N ILE A 45 6.60 9.06 5.06
CA ILE A 45 7.10 7.69 5.09
C ILE A 45 7.95 7.48 6.32
N ASP A 46 8.78 8.46 6.68
CA ASP A 46 9.62 8.34 7.87
C ASP A 46 8.77 8.19 9.13
N ASP A 47 7.67 8.91 9.21
CA ASP A 47 6.77 8.77 10.36
C ASP A 47 6.19 7.37 10.44
N ILE A 48 5.78 6.83 9.31
CA ILE A 48 5.22 5.49 9.27
C ILE A 48 6.26 4.47 9.70
N MET A 49 7.49 4.63 9.21
CA MET A 49 8.56 3.72 9.58
C MET A 49 8.86 3.76 11.07
N GLU A 50 8.70 4.92 11.68
CA GLU A 50 8.97 5.07 13.09
C GLU A 50 7.84 4.48 13.93
N TRP A 51 6.60 4.64 13.48
CA TRP A 51 5.45 4.23 14.29
C TRP A 51 5.12 2.74 14.18
N PHE A 52 5.51 2.09 13.10
CA PHE A 52 5.17 0.69 12.88
C PHE A 52 6.43 -0.13 12.72
N ASP A 53 6.66 -1.05 13.66
CA ASP A 53 7.84 -1.88 13.63
C ASP A 53 7.73 -2.93 12.54
N GLY A 54 8.85 -3.36 12.04
CA GLY A 54 8.88 -4.48 11.12
C GLY A 54 8.64 -4.14 9.66
N LEU A 55 8.49 -2.87 9.34
CA LEU A 55 8.30 -2.48 7.94
C LEU A 55 9.65 -2.24 7.28
N ASP A 56 9.69 -2.50 5.97
CA ASP A 56 10.85 -2.24 5.15
C ASP A 56 10.55 -1.01 4.33
N ARG A 57 11.39 0.01 4.40
CA ARG A 57 11.16 1.26 3.68
C ARG A 57 11.00 1.02 2.17
N GLU A 58 11.79 0.10 1.60
CA GLU A 58 11.69 -0.18 0.18
C GLU A 58 10.34 -0.81 -0.16
N GLN A 59 9.81 -1.62 0.73
CA GLN A 59 8.52 -2.24 0.53
C GLN A 59 7.41 -1.20 0.58
N VAL A 60 7.49 -0.27 1.53
CA VAL A 60 6.51 0.81 1.63
C VAL A 60 6.57 1.67 0.37
N LYS A 61 7.77 1.99 -0.10
CA LYS A 61 7.92 2.76 -1.32
C LYS A 61 7.39 2.01 -2.54
N ALA A 62 7.57 0.70 -2.58
CA ALA A 62 7.06 -0.11 -3.67
C ALA A 62 5.54 -0.09 -3.73
N VAL A 63 4.90 -0.13 -2.57
CA VAL A 63 3.45 -0.06 -2.50
C VAL A 63 2.95 1.29 -3.00
N ILE A 64 3.57 2.36 -2.56
CA ILE A 64 3.17 3.70 -2.98
C ILE A 64 3.41 3.86 -4.48
N GLY A 65 4.56 3.40 -4.97
CA GLY A 65 4.87 3.48 -6.38
C GLY A 65 3.91 2.69 -7.25
N PHE A 66 3.48 1.52 -6.77
CA PHE A 66 2.51 0.74 -7.49
C PHE A 66 1.19 1.52 -7.63
N ALA A 67 0.75 2.15 -6.56
CA ALA A 67 -0.49 2.93 -6.59
C ALA A 67 -0.37 4.11 -7.54
N VAL A 68 0.75 4.79 -7.52
CA VAL A 68 0.98 5.93 -8.41
C VAL A 68 0.92 5.48 -9.87
N ARG A 69 1.60 4.39 -10.20
CA ARG A 69 1.60 3.91 -11.58
C ARG A 69 0.23 3.43 -12.01
N SER A 70 -0.54 2.88 -11.08
CA SER A 70 -1.88 2.43 -11.41
C SER A 70 -2.82 3.60 -11.69
N VAL A 71 -2.67 4.66 -10.94
CA VAL A 71 -3.46 5.87 -11.18
C VAL A 71 -3.08 6.51 -12.50
N ASP A 72 -1.78 6.53 -12.83
CA ASP A 72 -1.34 7.11 -14.07
C ASP A 72 -1.85 6.39 -15.29
N LYS A 73 -2.29 5.16 -15.15
CA LYS A 73 -2.83 4.45 -16.28
C LYS A 73 -4.28 4.77 -16.53
N GLU A 74 -4.92 5.54 -15.71
CA GLU A 74 -6.29 5.90 -15.92
C GLU A 74 -6.38 6.83 -17.09
N PRO A 75 -7.11 6.48 -18.10
CA PRO A 75 -7.00 7.23 -19.35
C PRO A 75 -7.72 8.50 -19.32
N ALA A 76 -8.55 8.79 -18.63
CA ALA A 76 -9.30 9.90 -18.90
C ALA A 76 -9.20 10.97 -17.98
N HIS A 77 -8.20 11.09 -17.29
CA HIS A 77 -8.19 12.04 -16.38
C HIS A 77 -7.72 13.31 -16.86
N THR A 78 -8.00 13.71 -17.88
CA THR A 78 -7.59 14.89 -18.32
C THR A 78 -8.16 16.00 -17.61
N PRO A 79 -7.49 16.92 -17.28
CA PRO A 79 -8.01 18.11 -16.69
C PRO A 79 -8.83 18.89 -17.63
#